data_501e71e8e141732b370554c686515267
#
_entry.id   501e71e8e141732b370554c686515267
#
_cell.length_a   1.000
_cell.length_b   1.000
_cell.length_c   1.000
_cell.angle_alpha   90.00
_cell.angle_beta   90.00
_cell.angle_gamma   90.00
#
_symmetry.space_group_name_H-M   'P 1'
#
loop_
_entity.id
_entity.type
_entity.pdbx_description
1 polymer ?
#
loop_
_entity_poly.entity_id
_entity_poly.type
_entity_poly.pdbx_seq_one_letter_code
_entity_poly.pdbx_strand_id
1 'polypeptide(L)'
;EVVKQVEIDPKTTALLIVDMQNDFVKEGGKLVVPTAKDTIPAIRKLLDLARQNDMLVAYTQDTHLPHDPEFPIWGEHVLIGTWGWQIIDELKPEPYDLVIQKRRYDGFFGTSLEYD
;
A
#
# COMPACT_ATOMS: atom_id res chain seq x y z
N GLU A 1 26.47 8.52 -8.76
CA GLU A 1 25.92 7.61 -7.77
C GLU A 1 26.11 6.16 -8.20
N VAL A 2 26.54 5.33 -7.30
CA VAL A 2 26.77 3.91 -7.59
C VAL A 2 25.56 3.10 -7.13
N VAL A 3 24.93 2.46 -8.09
CA VAL A 3 23.84 1.53 -7.79
C VAL A 3 24.41 0.14 -7.64
N LYS A 4 24.27 -0.44 -6.45
CA LYS A 4 24.70 -1.80 -6.19
C LYS A 4 23.57 -2.77 -6.53
N GLN A 5 23.93 -3.85 -7.21
CA GLN A 5 23.03 -4.96 -7.40
C GLN A 5 22.89 -5.74 -6.10
N VAL A 6 21.65 -6.01 -5.70
CA VAL A 6 21.35 -6.75 -4.49
C VAL A 6 20.68 -8.05 -4.89
N GLU A 7 21.22 -9.16 -4.37
CA GLU A 7 20.57 -10.46 -4.53
C GLU A 7 19.47 -10.64 -3.47
N ILE A 8 18.29 -11.07 -3.91
CA ILE A 8 17.13 -11.26 -3.06
C ILE A 8 16.78 -12.75 -3.04
N ASP A 9 16.70 -13.33 -1.85
CA ASP A 9 16.18 -14.68 -1.68
C ASP A 9 14.66 -14.61 -1.51
N PRO A 10 13.87 -15.12 -2.46
CA PRO A 10 12.42 -15.07 -2.37
C PRO A 10 11.84 -15.76 -1.15
N LYS A 11 12.55 -16.74 -0.59
CA LYS A 11 12.08 -17.49 0.59
C LYS A 11 12.18 -16.71 1.88
N THR A 12 13.03 -15.69 1.93
CA THR A 12 13.29 -14.91 3.14
C THR A 12 12.96 -13.42 2.97
N THR A 13 12.37 -13.06 1.85
CA THR A 13 12.07 -11.67 1.50
C THR A 13 10.58 -11.51 1.20
N ALA A 14 10.01 -10.39 1.59
CA ALA A 14 8.63 -10.03 1.27
C ALA A 14 8.61 -8.70 0.52
N LEU A 15 7.67 -8.55 -0.40
CA LEU A 15 7.37 -7.27 -1.02
C LEU A 15 6.25 -6.60 -0.23
N LEU A 16 6.51 -5.42 0.29
CA LEU A 16 5.52 -4.62 1.00
C LEU A 16 5.15 -3.41 0.14
N ILE A 17 3.87 -3.33 -0.23
CA ILE A 17 3.31 -2.21 -0.99
C ILE A 17 2.53 -1.33 -0.02
N VAL A 18 2.97 -0.08 0.13
CA VAL A 18 2.48 0.82 1.18
C VAL A 18 1.52 1.84 0.60
N ASP A 19 0.27 1.80 1.05
CA ASP A 19 -0.74 2.86 0.83
C ASP A 19 -0.99 3.25 -0.62
N MET A 20 -0.89 2.31 -1.54
CA MET A 20 -1.18 2.56 -2.95
C MET A 20 -2.69 2.51 -3.20
N GLN A 21 -3.38 3.51 -2.68
CA GLN A 21 -4.83 3.63 -2.68
C GLN A 21 -5.28 4.78 -3.59
N ASN A 22 -6.52 4.72 -4.05
CA ASN A 22 -7.03 5.70 -5.01
C ASN A 22 -6.95 7.14 -4.50
N ASP A 23 -7.25 7.38 -3.22
CA ASP A 23 -7.20 8.75 -2.66
C ASP A 23 -5.79 9.35 -2.68
N PHE A 24 -4.75 8.52 -2.66
CA PHE A 24 -3.36 9.00 -2.66
C PHE A 24 -2.73 9.03 -4.05
N VAL A 25 -3.24 8.26 -4.99
CA VAL A 25 -2.55 7.99 -6.26
C VAL A 25 -3.31 8.52 -7.46
N LYS A 26 -4.63 8.38 -7.46
CA LYS A 26 -5.45 8.64 -8.64
C LYS A 26 -5.95 10.08 -8.69
N GLU A 27 -6.10 10.59 -9.91
CA GLU A 27 -6.78 11.85 -10.15
C GLU A 27 -8.21 11.77 -9.57
N GLY A 28 -8.63 12.81 -8.89
CA GLY A 28 -9.90 12.83 -8.18
C GLY A 28 -9.83 12.27 -6.75
N GLY A 29 -8.69 11.76 -6.32
CA GLY A 29 -8.47 11.36 -4.94
C GLY A 29 -8.48 12.55 -3.98
N LYS A 30 -8.76 12.28 -2.72
CA LYS A 30 -8.95 13.35 -1.71
C LYS A 30 -7.65 13.85 -1.11
N LEU A 31 -6.56 13.12 -1.24
CA LEU A 31 -5.25 13.50 -0.68
C LEU A 31 -4.13 13.03 -1.62
N VAL A 32 -4.17 13.47 -2.86
CA VAL A 32 -3.27 12.97 -3.90
C VAL A 32 -1.82 13.40 -3.67
N VAL A 33 -0.92 12.43 -3.73
CA VAL A 33 0.52 12.67 -3.78
C VAL A 33 0.92 12.78 -5.25
N PRO A 34 1.38 13.96 -5.73
CA PRO A 34 1.53 14.20 -7.17
C PRO A 34 2.45 13.23 -7.91
N THR A 35 3.45 12.69 -7.23
CA THR A 35 4.43 11.78 -7.85
C THR A 35 4.08 10.30 -7.68
N ALA A 36 3.03 9.98 -6.93
CA ALA A 36 2.71 8.58 -6.61
C ALA A 36 2.41 7.75 -7.87
N LYS A 37 1.68 8.31 -8.82
CA LYS A 37 1.35 7.61 -10.07
C LYS A 37 2.59 7.22 -10.89
N ASP A 38 3.67 7.97 -10.74
CA ASP A 38 4.90 7.70 -11.50
C ASP A 38 5.61 6.44 -10.99
N THR A 39 5.26 5.96 -9.80
CA THR A 39 5.83 4.76 -9.21
C THR A 39 5.11 3.48 -9.66
N ILE A 40 3.93 3.59 -10.25
CA ILE A 40 3.11 2.43 -10.60
C ILE A 40 3.85 1.44 -11.49
N PRO A 41 4.50 1.85 -12.59
CA PRO A 41 5.18 0.88 -13.47
C PRO A 41 6.26 0.09 -12.76
N ALA A 42 7.06 0.75 -11.91
CA ALA A 42 8.12 0.10 -11.16
C ALA A 42 7.58 -0.88 -10.11
N ILE A 43 6.54 -0.47 -9.38
CA ILE A 43 5.89 -1.33 -8.38
C ILE A 43 5.24 -2.54 -9.08
N ARG A 44 4.58 -2.32 -10.22
CA ARG A 44 3.95 -3.41 -10.99
C ARG A 44 4.99 -4.44 -11.42
N LYS A 45 6.14 -3.98 -11.88
CA LYS A 45 7.24 -4.87 -12.27
C LYS A 45 7.74 -5.69 -11.08
N LEU A 46 7.93 -5.06 -9.93
CA LEU A 46 8.34 -5.76 -8.71
C LEU A 46 7.29 -6.78 -8.27
N LEU A 47 6.02 -6.42 -8.36
CA LEU A 47 4.91 -7.30 -8.00
C LEU A 47 4.88 -8.54 -8.89
N ASP A 48 5.05 -8.37 -10.20
CA ASP A 48 5.08 -9.50 -11.13
C ASP A 48 6.27 -10.42 -10.84
N LEU A 49 7.44 -9.84 -10.55
CA LEU A 49 8.63 -10.63 -10.17
C LEU A 49 8.42 -11.38 -8.85
N ALA A 50 7.82 -10.72 -7.86
CA ALA A 50 7.53 -11.36 -6.59
C ALA A 50 6.62 -12.58 -6.76
N ARG A 51 5.58 -12.44 -7.56
CA ARG A 51 4.64 -13.53 -7.82
C ARG A 51 5.26 -14.67 -8.62
N GLN A 52 6.10 -14.36 -9.60
CA GLN A 52 6.83 -15.37 -10.37
C GLN A 52 7.78 -16.21 -9.51
N ASN A 53 8.24 -15.65 -8.41
CA ASN A 53 9.19 -16.30 -7.51
C ASN A 53 8.56 -16.78 -6.20
N ASP A 54 7.24 -16.79 -6.12
CA ASP A 54 6.48 -17.20 -4.92
C ASP A 54 6.88 -16.42 -3.66
N MET A 55 7.26 -15.17 -3.83
CA MET A 55 7.59 -14.29 -2.72
C MET A 55 6.31 -13.83 -2.02
N LEU A 56 6.38 -13.69 -0.70
CA LEU A 56 5.28 -13.12 0.08
C LEU A 56 5.03 -11.67 -0.37
N VAL A 57 3.78 -11.35 -0.63
CA VAL A 57 3.36 -9.98 -0.96
C VAL A 57 2.39 -9.51 0.12
N ALA A 58 2.66 -8.34 0.67
CA ALA A 58 1.81 -7.69 1.66
C ALA A 58 1.52 -6.26 1.24
N TYR A 59 0.33 -5.79 1.56
CA TYR A 59 -0.12 -4.43 1.31
C TYR A 59 -0.47 -3.78 2.64
N THR A 60 -0.11 -2.51 2.79
CA THR A 60 -0.74 -1.70 3.83
C THR A 60 -1.84 -0.87 3.19
N GLN A 61 -2.95 -0.74 3.89
CA GLN A 61 -4.10 0.02 3.46
C GLN A 61 -4.51 0.94 4.59
N ASP A 62 -4.22 2.23 4.43
CA ASP A 62 -4.64 3.22 5.39
C ASP A 62 -6.17 3.24 5.45
N THR A 63 -6.72 3.19 6.65
CA THR A 63 -8.15 2.99 6.83
C THR A 63 -8.67 3.90 7.92
N HIS A 64 -9.62 4.75 7.57
CA HIS A 64 -10.27 5.63 8.52
C HIS A 64 -11.75 5.28 8.65
N LEU A 65 -12.24 5.38 9.87
CA LEU A 65 -13.67 5.24 10.18
C LEU A 65 -14.35 6.61 10.10
N PRO A 66 -15.68 6.65 10.00
CA PRO A 66 -16.39 7.92 10.09
C PRO A 66 -16.01 8.68 11.38
N HIS A 67 -15.88 10.00 11.26
CA HIS A 67 -15.50 10.89 12.37
C HIS A 67 -14.09 10.68 12.91
N ASP A 68 -13.17 10.22 12.06
CA ASP A 68 -11.77 10.05 12.45
C ASP A 68 -11.16 11.36 12.94
N PRO A 69 -10.42 11.35 14.08
CA PRO A 69 -9.78 12.56 14.59
C PRO A 69 -8.81 13.26 13.65
N GLU A 70 -8.28 12.57 12.63
CA GLU A 70 -7.38 13.17 11.65
C GLU A 70 -8.11 14.00 10.60
N PHE A 71 -9.43 13.81 10.42
CA PHE A 71 -10.18 14.50 9.38
C PHE A 71 -10.17 16.01 9.49
N PRO A 72 -10.25 16.62 10.70
CA PRO A 72 -10.14 18.06 10.83
C PRO A 72 -8.80 18.63 10.38
N ILE A 73 -7.74 17.83 10.40
CA ILE A 73 -6.37 18.23 10.03
C ILE A 73 -6.13 18.00 8.56
N TRP A 74 -6.44 16.81 8.04
CA TRP A 74 -6.08 16.37 6.69
C TRP A 74 -7.27 16.35 5.72
N GLY A 75 -8.48 16.55 6.21
CA GLY A 75 -9.68 16.30 5.43
C GLY A 75 -10.03 14.82 5.39
N GLU A 76 -11.28 14.52 5.06
CA GLU A 76 -11.73 13.14 4.93
C GLU A 76 -11.03 12.46 3.77
N HIS A 77 -10.38 11.34 4.05
CA HIS A 77 -9.66 10.54 3.06
C HIS A 77 -9.62 9.08 3.49
N VAL A 78 -9.48 8.19 2.53
CA VAL A 78 -9.43 6.73 2.71
C VAL A 78 -10.44 6.20 3.73
N LEU A 79 -11.65 6.75 3.66
CA LEU A 79 -12.76 6.27 4.49
C LEU A 79 -13.14 4.86 4.08
N ILE A 80 -13.24 3.96 5.07
CA ILE A 80 -13.49 2.54 4.83
C ILE A 80 -14.69 2.32 3.88
N GLY A 81 -14.52 1.43 2.93
CA GLY A 81 -15.57 1.07 1.96
C GLY A 81 -15.72 2.01 0.77
N THR A 82 -15.02 3.15 0.75
CA THR A 82 -15.09 4.09 -0.39
C THR A 82 -14.13 3.71 -1.50
N TRP A 83 -14.36 4.26 -2.70
CA TRP A 83 -13.42 4.11 -3.82
C TRP A 83 -12.01 4.59 -3.45
N GLY A 84 -11.91 5.71 -2.74
CA GLY A 84 -10.62 6.28 -2.35
C GLY A 84 -9.80 5.38 -1.44
N TRP A 85 -10.47 4.59 -0.62
CA TRP A 85 -9.86 3.64 0.28
C TRP A 85 -9.29 2.41 -0.44
N GLN A 86 -9.83 2.05 -1.58
CA GLN A 86 -9.42 0.84 -2.31
C GLN A 86 -8.00 0.96 -2.84
N ILE A 87 -7.28 -0.15 -2.84
CA ILE A 87 -5.99 -0.26 -3.52
C ILE A 87 -6.20 -0.11 -5.01
N ILE A 88 -5.30 0.61 -5.68
CA ILE A 88 -5.45 0.89 -7.11
C ILE A 88 -5.53 -0.41 -7.92
N ASP A 89 -6.31 -0.39 -9.00
CA ASP A 89 -6.54 -1.59 -9.81
C ASP A 89 -5.27 -2.17 -10.41
N GLU A 90 -4.33 -1.31 -10.75
CA GLU A 90 -3.04 -1.74 -11.34
C GLU A 90 -2.22 -2.63 -10.42
N LEU A 91 -2.49 -2.55 -9.11
CA LEU A 91 -1.76 -3.31 -8.09
C LEU A 91 -2.69 -4.19 -7.26
N LYS A 92 -3.84 -4.53 -7.78
CA LYS A 92 -4.88 -5.27 -7.07
C LYS A 92 -4.33 -6.51 -6.35
N PRO A 93 -4.62 -6.67 -5.05
CA PRO A 93 -4.22 -7.86 -4.30
C PRO A 93 -4.89 -9.13 -4.82
N GLU A 94 -4.16 -10.23 -4.75
CA GLU A 94 -4.71 -11.56 -4.96
C GLU A 94 -5.20 -12.15 -3.62
N PRO A 95 -6.08 -13.17 -3.64
CA PRO A 95 -6.63 -13.74 -2.39
C PRO A 95 -5.59 -14.27 -1.40
N TYR A 96 -4.40 -14.64 -1.89
CA TYR A 96 -3.32 -15.15 -1.06
C TYR A 96 -2.37 -14.07 -0.54
N ASP A 97 -2.54 -12.81 -0.96
CA ASP A 97 -1.75 -11.71 -0.46
C ASP A 97 -2.25 -11.24 0.90
N LEU A 98 -1.34 -10.70 1.72
CA LEU A 98 -1.73 -10.06 2.97
C LEU A 98 -2.16 -8.62 2.71
N VAL A 99 -3.29 -8.23 3.28
CA VAL A 99 -3.72 -6.83 3.25
C VAL A 99 -3.90 -6.39 4.69
N ILE A 100 -3.10 -5.43 5.11
CA ILE A 100 -3.05 -4.94 6.48
C ILE A 100 -3.65 -3.55 6.53
N GLN A 101 -4.82 -3.42 7.14
CA GLN A 101 -5.49 -2.14 7.32
C GLN A 101 -4.89 -1.44 8.53
N LYS A 102 -4.36 -0.24 8.33
CA LYS A 102 -3.77 0.57 9.40
C LYS A 102 -4.56 1.85 9.57
N ARG A 103 -4.56 2.40 10.78
CA ARG A 103 -5.33 3.60 11.13
C ARG A 103 -4.46 4.81 11.47
N ARG A 104 -3.13 4.62 11.48
CA ARG A 104 -2.14 5.67 11.73
C ARG A 104 -1.01 5.51 10.73
N TYR A 105 -0.14 6.51 10.64
CA TYR A 105 1.02 6.45 9.74
C TYR A 105 1.90 5.25 10.00
N ASP A 106 2.05 4.85 11.28
CA ASP A 106 2.81 3.66 11.64
C ASP A 106 1.99 2.41 11.32
N GLY A 107 2.45 1.62 10.38
CA GLY A 107 1.78 0.37 10.00
C GLY A 107 1.71 -0.67 11.12
N PHE A 108 2.48 -0.49 12.20
CA PHE A 108 2.44 -1.40 13.35
C PHE A 108 1.41 -0.99 14.39
N PHE A 109 0.91 0.25 14.35
CA PHE A 109 -0.05 0.72 15.33
C PHE A 109 -1.43 0.08 15.13
N GLY A 110 -1.88 -0.66 16.14
CA GLY A 110 -3.20 -1.27 16.12
C GLY A 110 -3.42 -2.33 15.03
N THR A 111 -2.34 -2.91 14.50
CA THR A 111 -2.39 -3.92 13.44
C THR A 111 -1.76 -5.22 13.89
N SER A 112 -1.89 -6.27 13.07
CA SER A 112 -1.24 -7.55 13.31
C SER A 112 0.23 -7.58 12.85
N LEU A 113 0.71 -6.55 12.21
CA LEU A 113 2.02 -6.54 11.56
C LEU A 113 3.16 -6.81 12.55
N GLU A 114 3.03 -6.30 13.75
CA GLU A 114 4.02 -6.46 14.83
C GLU A 114 4.08 -7.89 15.37
N TYR A 115 3.02 -8.66 15.19
CA TYR A 115 2.87 -10.00 15.74
C TYR A 115 3.06 -11.11 14.70
N ASP A 116 3.16 -10.73 13.45
CA ASP A 116 3.34 -11.64 12.33
C ASP A 116 4.83 -11.89 12.06
#